data_619f69a7ca4e37dec510bb20922b04dd
#
_entry.id   619f69a7ca4e37dec510bb20922b04dd
#
_cell.length_a   1.000
_cell.length_b   1.000
_cell.length_c   1.000
_cell.angle_alpha   90.00
_cell.angle_beta   90.00
_cell.angle_gamma   90.00
#
_symmetry.space_group_name_H-M   'P 1'
#
loop_
_entity.id
_entity.type
_entity.pdbx_description
1 polymer ?
#
loop_
_entity_poly.entity_id
_entity_poly.type
_entity_poly.pdbx_seq_one_letter_code
_entity_poly.pdbx_strand_id
1 'polypeptide(L)'
;MKKLLLLAAVAVMGMSVEAQEFRFGPKAGYSYSTVKLKDNSNSETSDPVHTFYIGGMAEYKISDKFGLQGELLYSPLGGKLSIVESDPDDINTFLNVKAKQTYHTLMVPISAKYFITEGLSVSAGASFGVILSAKQKLSADLGLGGIIPGFELEGDDERDIKDQMNTLNIAPFLGAEYMLENGLFFDARYNMGVSNLAKDAVNGEKVTNSFAQIGVGFKFGNN
;
A
#
# COMPACT_ATOMS: atom_id res chain seq x y z
N MET A 1 4.60 14.60 -21.29
CA MET A 1 5.06 14.25 -19.93
C MET A 1 6.07 15.25 -19.35
N LYS A 2 7.10 15.71 -20.10
CA LYS A 2 8.06 16.71 -19.60
C LYS A 2 7.43 18.07 -19.23
N LYS A 3 6.37 18.50 -19.91
CA LYS A 3 5.67 19.77 -19.63
C LYS A 3 4.84 19.76 -18.32
N LEU A 4 4.34 18.59 -17.89
CA LEU A 4 3.61 18.43 -16.62
C LEU A 4 4.57 18.47 -15.41
N LEU A 5 5.76 17.92 -15.55
CA LEU A 5 6.81 18.00 -14.52
C LEU A 5 7.33 19.43 -14.34
N LEU A 6 7.45 20.20 -15.44
CA LEU A 6 7.81 21.62 -15.40
C LEU A 6 6.71 22.47 -14.76
N LEU A 7 5.43 22.20 -15.01
CA LEU A 7 4.31 22.89 -14.37
C LEU A 7 4.26 22.61 -12.85
N ALA A 8 4.50 21.39 -12.44
CA ALA A 8 4.59 21.03 -11.01
C ALA A 8 5.79 21.73 -10.32
N ALA A 9 6.95 21.81 -10.99
CA ALA A 9 8.12 22.53 -10.47
C ALA A 9 7.91 24.05 -10.39
N VAL A 10 7.22 24.64 -11.37
CA VAL A 10 6.91 26.09 -11.39
C VAL A 10 5.84 26.46 -10.37
N ALA A 11 4.87 25.57 -10.11
CA ALA A 11 3.86 25.78 -9.06
C ALA A 11 4.48 25.82 -7.65
N VAL A 12 5.58 25.09 -7.43
CA VAL A 12 6.34 25.10 -6.17
C VAL A 12 7.17 26.37 -6.00
N MET A 13 7.63 26.99 -7.10
CA MET A 13 8.49 28.19 -7.06
C MET A 13 7.73 29.52 -7.01
N GLY A 14 6.41 29.53 -7.23
CA GLY A 14 5.62 30.76 -7.37
C GLY A 14 4.97 31.27 -6.09
N MET A 15 5.15 30.63 -4.95
CA MET A 15 4.52 31.04 -3.69
C MET A 15 5.47 31.90 -2.85
N SER A 16 5.39 33.19 -3.05
CA SER A 16 5.99 34.19 -2.15
C SER A 16 5.25 34.13 -0.81
N VAL A 17 5.92 33.71 0.25
CA VAL A 17 5.34 33.33 1.51
C VAL A 17 5.72 34.32 2.60
N GLU A 18 4.75 35.10 3.02
CA GLU A 18 4.78 35.67 4.36
C GLU A 18 4.14 34.65 5.33
N ALA A 19 4.92 34.14 6.29
CA ALA A 19 4.52 33.34 7.46
C ALA A 19 3.86 31.96 7.22
N GLN A 20 4.12 31.28 6.10
CA GLN A 20 3.58 29.94 5.87
C GLN A 20 4.71 28.91 5.96
N GLU A 21 4.58 27.94 6.85
CA GLU A 21 5.59 26.91 7.06
C GLU A 21 5.49 25.85 5.94
N PHE A 22 6.53 25.74 5.14
CA PHE A 22 6.70 24.67 4.19
C PHE A 22 7.75 23.69 4.70
N ARG A 23 7.37 22.42 4.82
CA ARG A 23 8.25 21.35 5.28
C ARG A 23 8.28 20.26 4.24
N PHE A 24 9.44 19.64 4.05
CA PHE A 24 9.60 18.50 3.15
C PHE A 24 10.60 17.50 3.72
N GLY A 25 10.58 16.27 3.23
CA GLY A 25 11.60 15.33 3.67
C GLY A 25 11.36 13.89 3.24
N PRO A 26 12.32 13.02 3.56
CA PRO A 26 12.22 11.59 3.30
C PRO A 26 11.32 10.91 4.31
N LYS A 27 10.75 9.80 3.89
CA LYS A 27 9.85 8.98 4.67
C LYS A 27 9.98 7.51 4.24
N ALA A 28 10.01 6.61 5.20
CA ALA A 28 10.02 5.16 4.97
C ALA A 28 9.26 4.44 6.07
N GLY A 29 8.81 3.24 5.79
CA GLY A 29 8.10 2.47 6.79
C GLY A 29 7.65 1.09 6.30
N TYR A 30 6.80 0.50 7.08
CA TYR A 30 6.25 -0.82 6.90
C TYR A 30 4.80 -0.71 6.40
N SER A 31 4.43 -1.63 5.50
CA SER A 31 3.08 -1.77 4.96
C SER A 31 2.54 -3.17 5.23
N TYR A 32 1.33 -3.24 5.77
CA TYR A 32 0.52 -4.43 5.95
C TYR A 32 -0.61 -4.36 4.92
N SER A 33 -0.54 -5.18 3.88
CA SER A 33 -1.42 -5.07 2.70
C SER A 33 -2.24 -6.33 2.52
N THR A 34 -3.55 -6.16 2.22
CA THR A 34 -4.50 -7.23 1.95
C THR A 34 -5.27 -6.96 0.67
N VAL A 35 -5.69 -8.01 0.00
CA VAL A 35 -6.57 -7.96 -1.16
C VAL A 35 -7.93 -8.53 -0.77
N LYS A 36 -8.99 -7.81 -1.06
CA LYS A 36 -10.36 -8.24 -0.84
C LYS A 36 -11.01 -8.56 -2.18
N LEU A 37 -11.47 -9.79 -2.31
CA LEU A 37 -12.28 -10.25 -3.42
C LEU A 37 -13.74 -10.22 -2.98
N LYS A 38 -14.59 -9.63 -3.79
CA LYS A 38 -16.02 -9.60 -3.58
C LYS A 38 -16.71 -9.98 -4.88
N ASP A 39 -17.66 -10.92 -4.78
CA ASP A 39 -18.66 -11.20 -5.80
C ASP A 39 -20.06 -10.90 -5.27
N ASN A 40 -21.11 -11.24 -6.02
CA ASN A 40 -22.51 -10.96 -5.64
C ASN A 40 -22.94 -11.68 -4.35
N SER A 41 -22.28 -12.75 -3.95
CA SER A 41 -22.72 -13.65 -2.88
C SER A 41 -21.71 -13.76 -1.74
N ASN A 42 -20.42 -13.60 -2.05
CA ASN A 42 -19.32 -13.83 -1.12
C ASN A 42 -18.34 -12.65 -1.06
N SER A 43 -17.65 -12.57 0.07
CA SER A 43 -16.56 -11.60 0.26
C SER A 43 -15.44 -12.28 1.03
N GLU A 44 -14.29 -12.40 0.40
CA GLU A 44 -13.10 -13.02 0.96
C GLU A 44 -11.96 -12.01 1.03
N THR A 45 -11.19 -12.06 2.11
CA THR A 45 -10.01 -11.21 2.28
C THR A 45 -8.79 -12.11 2.36
N SER A 46 -7.79 -11.80 1.57
CA SER A 46 -6.52 -12.52 1.53
C SER A 46 -5.76 -12.42 2.85
N ASP A 47 -4.87 -13.36 3.09
CA ASP A 47 -3.82 -13.18 4.07
C ASP A 47 -2.97 -11.95 3.72
N PRO A 48 -2.39 -11.26 4.72
CA PRO A 48 -1.61 -10.06 4.49
C PRO A 48 -0.27 -10.35 3.83
N VAL A 49 0.18 -9.39 3.03
CA VAL A 49 1.57 -9.28 2.59
C VAL A 49 2.25 -8.18 3.40
N HIS A 50 3.35 -8.56 4.04
CA HIS A 50 4.21 -7.68 4.81
C HIS A 50 5.27 -7.09 3.89
N THR A 51 5.32 -5.75 3.80
CA THR A 51 6.21 -5.06 2.88
C THR A 51 6.68 -3.73 3.46
N PHE A 52 7.37 -2.93 2.65
CA PHE A 52 7.86 -1.62 3.01
C PHE A 52 7.30 -0.53 2.08
N TYR A 53 7.46 0.71 2.48
CA TYR A 53 7.36 1.85 1.58
C TYR A 53 8.53 2.80 1.80
N ILE A 54 8.88 3.55 0.75
CA ILE A 54 9.93 4.57 0.79
C ILE A 54 9.57 5.71 -0.17
N GLY A 55 9.93 6.92 0.19
CA GLY A 55 9.72 8.08 -0.67
C GLY A 55 9.94 9.40 0.03
N GLY A 56 9.24 10.41 -0.45
CA GLY A 56 9.30 11.77 0.08
C GLY A 56 7.92 12.36 0.32
N MET A 57 7.90 13.40 1.14
CA MET A 57 6.70 14.16 1.46
C MET A 57 6.98 15.66 1.42
N ALA A 58 5.91 16.41 1.18
CA ALA A 58 5.88 17.86 1.32
C ALA A 58 4.62 18.26 2.08
N GLU A 59 4.78 19.10 3.08
CA GLU A 59 3.72 19.62 3.93
C GLU A 59 3.69 21.15 3.85
N TYR A 60 2.49 21.67 3.70
CA TYR A 60 2.23 23.09 3.70
C TYR A 60 1.25 23.42 4.81
N LYS A 61 1.70 24.15 5.83
CA LYS A 61 0.88 24.58 6.94
C LYS A 61 0.16 25.88 6.57
N ILE A 62 -1.16 25.78 6.42
CA ILE A 62 -2.02 26.91 6.04
C ILE A 62 -2.28 27.82 7.23
N SER A 63 -2.40 27.23 8.42
CA SER A 63 -2.61 27.89 9.70
C SER A 63 -2.09 27.03 10.84
N ASP A 64 -2.12 27.53 12.08
CA ASP A 64 -1.69 26.76 13.27
C ASP A 64 -2.43 25.41 13.42
N LYS A 65 -3.64 25.31 12.87
CA LYS A 65 -4.51 24.14 12.99
C LYS A 65 -4.64 23.31 11.73
N PHE A 66 -4.35 23.86 10.55
CA PHE A 66 -4.60 23.18 9.27
C PHE A 66 -3.41 23.21 8.35
N GLY A 67 -3.18 22.09 7.66
CA GLY A 67 -2.18 21.94 6.64
C GLY A 67 -2.63 21.01 5.52
N LEU A 68 -1.86 21.00 4.45
CA LEU A 68 -1.96 20.05 3.34
C LEU A 68 -0.65 19.27 3.24
N GLN A 69 -0.76 17.98 2.91
CA GLN A 69 0.40 17.14 2.69
C GLN A 69 0.24 16.37 1.39
N GLY A 70 1.27 16.40 0.57
CA GLY A 70 1.44 15.58 -0.61
C GLY A 70 2.66 14.67 -0.45
N GLU A 71 2.56 13.46 -0.95
CA GLU A 71 3.65 12.49 -0.85
C GLU A 71 3.90 11.81 -2.21
N LEU A 72 5.11 11.32 -2.42
CA LEU A 72 5.46 10.42 -3.52
C LEU A 72 6.16 9.21 -2.93
N LEU A 73 5.49 8.05 -2.95
CA LEU A 73 5.95 6.84 -2.29
C LEU A 73 5.99 5.67 -3.27
N TYR A 74 7.00 4.85 -3.13
CA TYR A 74 7.05 3.53 -3.72
C TYR A 74 6.72 2.48 -2.65
N SER A 75 5.81 1.55 -2.97
CA SER A 75 5.47 0.43 -2.08
C SER A 75 5.07 -0.81 -2.88
N PRO A 76 5.66 -1.97 -2.63
CA PRO A 76 5.09 -3.24 -3.06
C PRO A 76 3.85 -3.53 -2.18
N LEU A 77 2.69 -3.62 -2.77
CA LEU A 77 1.43 -3.97 -2.11
C LEU A 77 0.95 -5.34 -2.59
N GLY A 78 -0.15 -5.84 -2.07
CA GLY A 78 -0.74 -7.09 -2.56
C GLY A 78 -1.45 -7.90 -1.50
N GLY A 79 -1.57 -9.20 -1.73
CA GLY A 79 -2.20 -10.16 -0.85
C GLY A 79 -1.69 -11.58 -1.09
N LYS A 80 -1.99 -12.48 -0.17
CA LYS A 80 -1.63 -13.89 -0.25
C LYS A 80 -2.86 -14.74 0.01
N LEU A 81 -3.11 -15.71 -0.84
CA LEU A 81 -4.10 -16.77 -0.64
C LEU A 81 -3.36 -18.07 -0.34
N SER A 82 -3.79 -18.76 0.71
CA SER A 82 -3.24 -20.07 1.07
C SER A 82 -4.40 -21.04 1.18
N ILE A 83 -4.34 -22.12 0.42
CA ILE A 83 -5.27 -23.24 0.48
C ILE A 83 -4.47 -24.42 1.01
N VAL A 84 -4.89 -24.96 2.14
CA VAL A 84 -4.29 -26.14 2.75
C VAL A 84 -5.38 -27.21 2.83
N GLU A 85 -5.20 -28.28 2.08
CA GLU A 85 -5.99 -29.49 2.21
C GLU A 85 -5.09 -30.58 2.82
N SER A 86 -5.53 -31.17 3.93
CA SER A 86 -4.86 -32.27 4.59
C SER A 86 -5.82 -33.43 4.77
N ASP A 87 -5.32 -34.64 4.65
CA ASP A 87 -6.09 -35.83 4.95
C ASP A 87 -6.29 -35.93 6.48
N PRO A 88 -7.53 -36.01 6.96
CA PRO A 88 -7.80 -36.13 8.40
C PRO A 88 -7.21 -37.40 9.04
N ASP A 89 -7.07 -38.45 8.24
CA ASP A 89 -6.62 -39.78 8.69
C ASP A 89 -5.10 -39.99 8.51
N ASP A 90 -4.45 -39.11 7.70
CA ASP A 90 -3.00 -39.14 7.46
C ASP A 90 -2.39 -37.74 7.43
N ILE A 91 -1.83 -37.31 8.57
CA ILE A 91 -1.21 -35.99 8.74
C ILE A 91 0.02 -35.74 7.85
N ASN A 92 0.55 -36.75 7.21
CA ASN A 92 1.68 -36.63 6.29
C ASN A 92 1.24 -36.50 4.83
N THR A 93 -0.07 -36.61 4.56
CA THR A 93 -0.65 -36.39 3.24
C THR A 93 -1.33 -35.01 3.23
N PHE A 94 -0.72 -34.05 2.52
CA PHE A 94 -1.23 -32.70 2.42
C PHE A 94 -0.96 -32.08 1.05
N LEU A 95 -1.85 -31.19 0.66
CA LEU A 95 -1.66 -30.28 -0.48
C LEU A 95 -1.73 -28.85 0.06
N ASN A 96 -0.67 -28.09 -0.14
CA ASN A 96 -0.59 -26.70 0.26
C ASN A 96 -0.32 -25.83 -0.99
N VAL A 97 -1.33 -25.09 -1.42
CA VAL A 97 -1.21 -24.17 -2.55
C VAL A 97 -1.22 -22.73 -2.03
N LYS A 98 -0.17 -22.00 -2.33
CA LYS A 98 -0.03 -20.58 -1.97
C LYS A 98 0.02 -19.73 -3.24
N ALA A 99 -0.84 -18.75 -3.32
CA ALA A 99 -0.82 -17.74 -4.37
C ALA A 99 -0.51 -16.38 -3.73
N LYS A 100 0.67 -15.82 -4.02
CA LYS A 100 1.07 -14.49 -3.57
C LYS A 100 1.02 -13.52 -4.75
N GLN A 101 0.27 -12.43 -4.59
CA GLN A 101 0.24 -11.33 -5.55
C GLN A 101 1.03 -10.15 -4.98
N THR A 102 1.89 -9.56 -5.80
CA THR A 102 2.68 -8.38 -5.43
C THR A 102 2.54 -7.33 -6.51
N TYR A 103 2.11 -6.12 -6.11
CA TYR A 103 1.91 -4.95 -6.96
C TYR A 103 2.93 -3.88 -6.64
N HIS A 104 3.93 -3.70 -7.49
CA HIS A 104 4.89 -2.60 -7.36
C HIS A 104 4.21 -1.29 -7.71
N THR A 105 3.90 -0.49 -6.70
CA THR A 105 3.02 0.67 -6.83
C THR A 105 3.77 1.96 -6.54
N LEU A 106 3.65 2.93 -7.43
CA LEU A 106 4.01 4.32 -7.18
C LEU A 106 2.76 5.06 -6.71
N MET A 107 2.80 5.61 -5.50
CA MET A 107 1.65 6.25 -4.85
C MET A 107 1.86 7.75 -4.72
N VAL A 108 0.79 8.49 -4.92
CA VAL A 108 0.68 9.94 -4.64
C VAL A 108 -0.44 10.15 -3.62
N PRO A 109 -0.17 10.02 -2.32
CA PRO A 109 -1.11 10.39 -1.27
C PRO A 109 -1.24 11.92 -1.18
N ILE A 110 -2.49 12.40 -1.05
CA ILE A 110 -2.80 13.81 -0.81
C ILE A 110 -3.76 13.86 0.38
N SER A 111 -3.49 14.71 1.38
CA SER A 111 -4.30 14.82 2.59
C SER A 111 -4.39 16.22 3.12
N ALA A 112 -5.50 16.48 3.80
CA ALA A 112 -5.62 17.57 4.77
C ALA A 112 -5.16 17.07 6.14
N LYS A 113 -4.45 17.92 6.88
CA LYS A 113 -3.98 17.67 8.24
C LYS A 113 -4.63 18.64 9.20
N TYR A 114 -4.94 18.13 10.39
CA TYR A 114 -5.37 18.93 11.52
C TYR A 114 -4.36 18.75 12.67
N PHE A 115 -3.74 19.85 13.09
CA PHE A 115 -2.76 19.86 14.17
C PHE A 115 -3.50 19.99 15.51
N ILE A 116 -3.47 18.92 16.30
CA ILE A 116 -4.05 18.87 17.65
C ILE A 116 -3.14 19.64 18.61
N THR A 117 -1.82 19.39 18.49
CA THR A 117 -0.73 20.11 19.15
C THR A 117 0.35 20.41 18.12
N GLU A 118 1.43 21.07 18.50
CA GLU A 118 2.60 21.30 17.62
C GLU A 118 3.22 20.00 17.11
N GLY A 119 3.22 18.95 17.92
CA GLY A 119 3.79 17.64 17.55
C GLY A 119 2.76 16.65 17.04
N LEU A 120 1.48 16.71 17.47
CA LEU A 120 0.46 15.69 17.14
C LEU A 120 -0.51 16.23 16.09
N SER A 121 -0.66 15.49 15.01
CA SER A 121 -1.64 15.77 13.96
C SER A 121 -2.40 14.53 13.51
N VAL A 122 -3.60 14.74 13.00
CA VAL A 122 -4.40 13.73 12.30
C VAL A 122 -4.59 14.16 10.85
N SER A 123 -4.75 13.19 9.97
CA SER A 123 -4.89 13.45 8.54
C SER A 123 -6.03 12.64 7.92
N ALA A 124 -6.68 13.21 6.93
CA ALA A 124 -7.63 12.54 6.07
C ALA A 124 -7.33 12.88 4.62
N GLY A 125 -7.38 11.89 3.74
CA GLY A 125 -7.01 12.07 2.35
C GLY A 125 -7.30 10.89 1.46
N ALA A 126 -6.67 10.89 0.29
CA ALA A 126 -6.72 9.78 -0.65
C ALA A 126 -5.33 9.49 -1.23
N SER A 127 -5.02 8.22 -1.36
CA SER A 127 -3.83 7.72 -2.02
C SER A 127 -4.19 7.30 -3.45
N PHE A 128 -3.47 7.83 -4.43
CA PHE A 128 -3.58 7.48 -5.86
C PHE A 128 -2.36 6.67 -6.25
N GLY A 129 -2.54 5.36 -6.37
CA GLY A 129 -1.47 4.43 -6.70
C GLY A 129 -1.51 4.01 -8.17
N VAL A 130 -0.36 4.09 -8.84
CA VAL A 130 -0.17 3.53 -10.17
C VAL A 130 0.64 2.25 -10.06
N ILE A 131 0.04 1.12 -10.46
CA ILE A 131 0.70 -0.18 -10.46
C ILE A 131 1.66 -0.24 -11.65
N LEU A 132 2.95 -0.27 -11.36
CA LEU A 132 4.03 -0.32 -12.35
C LEU A 132 4.27 -1.74 -12.86
N SER A 133 4.17 -2.73 -11.97
CA SER A 133 4.33 -4.17 -12.25
C SER A 133 3.47 -4.96 -11.29
N ALA A 134 2.86 -6.03 -11.76
CA ALA A 134 2.04 -6.93 -10.95
C ALA A 134 2.47 -8.37 -11.23
N LYS A 135 2.92 -9.06 -10.18
CA LYS A 135 3.41 -10.43 -10.27
C LYS A 135 2.61 -11.35 -9.37
N GLN A 136 2.29 -12.51 -9.87
CA GLN A 136 1.70 -13.61 -9.11
C GLN A 136 2.70 -14.74 -9.00
N LYS A 137 3.02 -15.13 -7.78
CA LYS A 137 3.82 -16.32 -7.48
C LYS A 137 2.90 -17.41 -6.96
N LEU A 138 2.88 -18.54 -7.64
CA LEU A 138 2.20 -19.77 -7.23
C LEU A 138 3.24 -20.71 -6.67
N SER A 139 3.03 -21.19 -5.45
CA SER A 139 3.84 -22.22 -4.82
C SER A 139 2.91 -23.37 -4.44
N ALA A 140 3.28 -24.58 -4.81
CA ALA A 140 2.54 -25.79 -4.47
C ALA A 140 3.48 -26.77 -3.77
N ASP A 141 3.11 -27.16 -2.55
CA ASP A 141 3.82 -28.18 -1.78
C ASP A 141 2.88 -29.39 -1.62
N LEU A 142 3.31 -30.54 -2.10
CA LEU A 142 2.59 -31.81 -1.99
C LEU A 142 3.38 -32.77 -1.11
N GLY A 143 2.81 -33.20 0.01
CA GLY A 143 3.31 -34.27 0.85
C GLY A 143 2.50 -35.53 0.64
N LEU A 144 3.15 -36.63 0.35
CA LEU A 144 2.56 -37.98 0.23
C LEU A 144 3.18 -38.94 1.27
N GLY A 145 3.42 -38.44 2.49
CA GLY A 145 4.15 -39.19 3.52
C GLY A 145 3.53 -40.52 3.94
N GLY A 146 2.19 -40.67 3.81
CA GLY A 146 1.49 -41.94 4.05
C GLY A 146 1.65 -42.95 2.92
N ILE A 147 1.93 -42.50 1.70
CA ILE A 147 2.09 -43.39 0.51
C ILE A 147 3.56 -43.56 0.15
N ILE A 148 4.34 -42.48 0.21
CA ILE A 148 5.78 -42.45 -0.09
C ILE A 148 6.47 -41.62 0.97
N PRO A 149 7.07 -42.23 2.02
CA PRO A 149 7.75 -41.48 3.09
C PRO A 149 8.86 -40.55 2.55
N GLY A 150 8.79 -39.27 2.90
CA GLY A 150 9.78 -38.27 2.50
C GLY A 150 9.64 -37.76 1.06
N PHE A 151 8.48 -37.98 0.41
CA PHE A 151 8.21 -37.41 -0.90
C PHE A 151 7.53 -36.02 -0.74
N GLU A 152 8.25 -35.00 -1.13
CA GLU A 152 7.77 -33.61 -1.22
C GLU A 152 8.04 -33.11 -2.64
N LEU A 153 7.02 -32.53 -3.28
CA LEU A 153 7.18 -31.82 -4.54
C LEU A 153 6.95 -30.33 -4.25
N GLU A 154 7.94 -29.54 -4.56
CA GLU A 154 7.87 -28.08 -4.51
C GLU A 154 7.91 -27.53 -5.93
N GLY A 155 6.94 -26.73 -6.28
CA GLY A 155 6.86 -26.05 -7.57
C GLY A 155 6.59 -24.57 -7.41
N ASP A 156 7.43 -23.75 -8.02
CA ASP A 156 7.28 -22.29 -8.05
C ASP A 156 7.06 -21.83 -9.50
N ASP A 157 5.95 -21.11 -9.74
CA ASP A 157 5.67 -20.45 -11.03
C ASP A 157 5.39 -18.96 -10.79
N GLU A 158 6.11 -18.08 -11.47
CA GLU A 158 5.93 -16.64 -11.40
C GLU A 158 5.40 -16.10 -12.73
N ARG A 159 4.27 -15.38 -12.68
CA ARG A 159 3.61 -14.81 -13.85
C ARG A 159 3.43 -13.30 -13.69
N ASP A 160 3.59 -12.58 -14.80
CA ASP A 160 3.14 -11.19 -14.90
C ASP A 160 1.63 -11.19 -15.13
N ILE A 161 0.91 -10.48 -14.26
CA ILE A 161 -0.56 -10.35 -14.31
C ILE A 161 -1.01 -8.91 -14.55
N LYS A 162 -0.09 -7.98 -14.84
CA LYS A 162 -0.39 -6.56 -15.01
C LYS A 162 -1.42 -6.28 -16.10
N ASP A 163 -1.35 -7.00 -17.21
CA ASP A 163 -2.28 -6.81 -18.34
C ASP A 163 -3.72 -7.27 -18.01
N GLN A 164 -3.88 -8.07 -16.97
CA GLN A 164 -5.16 -8.57 -16.45
C GLN A 164 -5.75 -7.65 -15.36
N MET A 165 -5.08 -6.54 -15.03
CA MET A 165 -5.45 -5.67 -13.93
C MET A 165 -5.65 -4.22 -14.37
N ASN A 166 -6.55 -3.52 -13.67
CA ASN A 166 -6.58 -2.08 -13.68
C ASN A 166 -5.38 -1.53 -12.90
N THR A 167 -4.66 -0.62 -13.50
CA THR A 167 -3.40 -0.11 -12.93
C THR A 167 -3.57 1.00 -11.90
N LEU A 168 -4.80 1.55 -11.75
CA LEU A 168 -5.08 2.63 -10.82
C LEU A 168 -5.68 2.09 -9.52
N ASN A 169 -4.94 2.23 -8.42
CA ASN A 169 -5.40 1.91 -7.07
C ASN A 169 -5.73 3.20 -6.32
N ILE A 170 -7.00 3.43 -6.01
CA ILE A 170 -7.48 4.58 -5.24
C ILE A 170 -7.87 4.08 -3.84
N ALA A 171 -7.33 4.73 -2.81
CA ALA A 171 -7.58 4.38 -1.43
C ALA A 171 -7.73 5.64 -0.56
N PRO A 172 -8.94 6.04 -0.17
CA PRO A 172 -9.13 6.97 0.94
C PRO A 172 -8.41 6.49 2.20
N PHE A 173 -7.87 7.43 3.00
CA PHE A 173 -7.20 7.07 4.23
C PHE A 173 -7.46 8.04 5.37
N LEU A 174 -7.26 7.52 6.57
CA LEU A 174 -7.12 8.28 7.80
C LEU A 174 -5.76 7.96 8.41
N GLY A 175 -5.12 8.95 9.02
CA GLY A 175 -3.82 8.79 9.64
C GLY A 175 -3.60 9.71 10.83
N ALA A 176 -2.55 9.39 11.57
CA ALA A 176 -2.03 10.21 12.65
C ALA A 176 -0.52 10.31 12.52
N GLU A 177 0.04 11.41 12.96
CA GLU A 177 1.48 11.68 12.94
C GLU A 177 1.89 12.37 14.23
N TYR A 178 3.03 11.95 14.76
CA TYR A 178 3.68 12.61 15.87
C TYR A 178 5.09 13.05 15.47
N MET A 179 5.32 14.35 15.51
CA MET A 179 6.59 14.98 15.16
C MET A 179 7.29 15.47 16.42
N LEU A 180 8.57 15.17 16.53
CA LEU A 180 9.46 15.69 17.57
C LEU A 180 9.99 17.07 17.18
N GLU A 181 10.47 17.82 18.17
CA GLU A 181 11.03 19.17 17.96
C GLU A 181 12.20 19.23 16.97
N ASN A 182 12.95 18.12 16.85
CA ASN A 182 14.07 18.04 15.92
C ASN A 182 13.67 17.72 14.46
N GLY A 183 12.36 17.63 14.15
CA GLY A 183 11.85 17.31 12.82
C GLY A 183 11.67 15.82 12.52
N LEU A 184 12.12 14.92 13.40
CA LEU A 184 11.83 13.50 13.28
C LEU A 184 10.33 13.27 13.53
N PHE A 185 9.67 12.47 12.68
CA PHE A 185 8.27 12.14 12.89
C PHE A 185 7.99 10.65 12.72
N PHE A 186 6.93 10.22 13.37
CA PHE A 186 6.34 8.89 13.25
C PHE A 186 4.92 9.04 12.75
N ASP A 187 4.51 8.18 11.84
CA ASP A 187 3.15 8.18 11.32
C ASP A 187 2.54 6.78 11.25
N ALA A 188 1.23 6.76 11.36
CA ALA A 188 0.42 5.58 11.12
C ALA A 188 -0.81 5.95 10.32
N ARG A 189 -1.19 5.11 9.33
CA ARG A 189 -2.39 5.33 8.53
C ARG A 189 -3.01 4.03 8.03
N TYR A 190 -4.31 4.08 7.80
CA TYR A 190 -5.07 3.01 7.17
C TYR A 190 -5.66 3.52 5.86
N ASN A 191 -5.37 2.80 4.77
CA ASN A 191 -5.81 3.08 3.42
C ASN A 191 -6.86 2.03 3.02
N MET A 192 -8.07 2.47 2.71
CA MET A 192 -9.17 1.61 2.30
C MET A 192 -9.31 1.60 0.78
N GLY A 193 -8.94 0.51 0.12
CA GLY A 193 -9.04 0.38 -1.33
C GLY A 193 -10.48 0.44 -1.81
N VAL A 194 -10.78 1.36 -2.73
CA VAL A 194 -12.12 1.54 -3.29
C VAL A 194 -12.19 1.28 -4.80
N SER A 195 -11.07 1.38 -5.52
CA SER A 195 -10.99 1.06 -6.95
C SER A 195 -11.06 -0.45 -7.19
N ASN A 196 -11.70 -0.86 -8.28
CA ASN A 196 -11.67 -2.25 -8.72
C ASN A 196 -10.38 -2.51 -9.51
N LEU A 197 -9.53 -3.41 -9.00
CA LEU A 197 -8.30 -3.83 -9.67
C LEU A 197 -8.52 -4.95 -10.69
N ALA A 198 -9.68 -5.65 -10.67
CA ALA A 198 -10.01 -6.61 -11.71
C ALA A 198 -10.35 -5.86 -13.01
N LYS A 199 -9.63 -6.20 -14.09
CA LYS A 199 -9.96 -5.78 -15.45
C LYS A 199 -10.98 -6.78 -15.99
N ASP A 200 -11.96 -6.28 -16.73
CA ASP A 200 -13.02 -7.12 -17.33
C ASP A 200 -13.81 -7.95 -16.30
N ALA A 201 -14.06 -7.37 -15.12
CA ALA A 201 -14.81 -8.02 -14.07
C ALA A 201 -16.21 -8.48 -14.54
N VAL A 202 -16.48 -9.76 -14.40
CA VAL A 202 -17.74 -10.39 -14.79
C VAL A 202 -18.62 -10.52 -13.52
N ASN A 203 -19.94 -10.38 -13.67
CA ASN A 203 -20.91 -10.61 -12.58
C ASN A 203 -20.71 -9.79 -11.30
N GLY A 204 -20.23 -8.55 -11.40
CA GLY A 204 -20.07 -7.67 -10.24
C GLY A 204 -18.87 -8.00 -9.35
N GLU A 205 -17.93 -8.81 -9.83
CA GLU A 205 -16.66 -9.07 -9.14
C GLU A 205 -15.90 -7.77 -8.90
N LYS A 206 -15.38 -7.63 -7.69
CA LYS A 206 -14.57 -6.50 -7.28
C LYS A 206 -13.35 -6.97 -6.51
N VAL A 207 -12.18 -6.57 -6.99
CA VAL A 207 -10.90 -6.79 -6.32
C VAL A 207 -10.39 -5.45 -5.81
N THR A 208 -10.22 -5.31 -4.50
CA THR A 208 -9.72 -4.09 -3.88
C THR A 208 -8.49 -4.38 -3.03
N ASN A 209 -7.58 -3.40 -2.93
CA ASN A 209 -6.39 -3.53 -2.11
C ASN A 209 -6.41 -2.49 -1.00
N SER A 210 -6.45 -2.94 0.25
CA SER A 210 -6.39 -2.12 1.45
C SER A 210 -5.09 -2.36 2.20
N PHE A 211 -4.56 -1.33 2.87
CA PHE A 211 -3.28 -1.46 3.55
C PHE A 211 -3.15 -0.50 4.72
N ALA A 212 -2.56 -0.98 5.81
CA ALA A 212 -2.10 -0.19 6.93
C ALA A 212 -0.60 0.12 6.77
N GLN A 213 -0.19 1.31 7.17
CA GLN A 213 1.20 1.75 7.11
C GLN A 213 1.61 2.38 8.44
N ILE A 214 2.81 2.05 8.89
CA ILE A 214 3.50 2.72 9.97
C ILE A 214 4.88 3.12 9.50
N GLY A 215 5.35 4.30 9.88
CA GLY A 215 6.62 4.79 9.36
C GLY A 215 7.28 5.85 10.19
N VAL A 216 8.42 6.22 9.69
CA VAL A 216 9.28 7.25 10.22
C VAL A 216 9.78 8.12 9.07
N GLY A 217 9.96 9.38 9.34
CA GLY A 217 10.55 10.32 8.39
C GLY A 217 11.16 11.52 9.10
N PHE A 218 11.71 12.40 8.31
CA PHE A 218 12.33 13.63 8.81
C PHE A 218 11.84 14.81 7.98
N LYS A 219 11.42 15.88 8.64
CA LYS A 219 10.97 17.12 8.00
C LYS A 219 12.04 18.18 8.10
N PHE A 220 12.44 18.68 6.94
CA PHE A 220 13.24 19.88 6.80
C PHE A 220 12.32 21.06 6.51
N GLY A 221 12.63 22.23 6.99
CA GLY A 221 11.88 23.48 6.77
C GLY A 221 11.97 24.40 7.98
N ASN A 222 11.59 25.65 7.80
CA ASN A 222 11.59 26.61 8.90
C ASN A 222 10.44 26.34 9.88
N ASN A 223 10.79 26.40 11.15
CA ASN A 223 9.84 26.57 12.25
C ASN A 223 9.51 28.05 12.37
#